data_6ee8be23d82aff5d072d8ced1db15ad5
#
_entry.id   6ee8be23d82aff5d072d8ced1db15ad5
#
_cell.length_a   1.000
_cell.length_b   1.000
_cell.length_c   1.000
_cell.angle_alpha   90.00
_cell.angle_beta   90.00
_cell.angle_gamma   90.00
#
_symmetry.space_group_name_H-M   'P 1'
#
loop_
_entity.id
_entity.type
_entity.pdbx_description
1 polymer ?
#
loop_
_entity_poly.entity_id
_entity_poly.type
_entity_poly.pdbx_seq_one_letter_code
_entity_poly.pdbx_strand_id
1 'polypeptide(L)'
;MATWVITGANRGLGLEFAKQLLAEGHTIIAGVRNPEAMDFHHEQMIVYQLDVASTTSVETFAKNVKSSVSSIDVLVNNAGRMDGRWQSLEEVDPELSLDVLNVNTIGPLRVSQALWPLLQGDK
;
A
#
# COMPACT_ATOMS: atom_id res chain seq x y z
N MET A 1 10.63 18.41 -0.60
CA MET A 1 10.36 17.12 -1.28
C MET A 1 9.03 16.56 -0.78
N ALA A 2 8.41 15.70 -1.56
CA ALA A 2 7.08 15.18 -1.23
C ALA A 2 7.15 13.90 -0.37
N THR A 3 6.08 13.65 0.37
CA THR A 3 5.87 12.42 1.12
C THR A 3 4.86 11.54 0.37
N TRP A 4 5.29 10.34 0.04
CA TRP A 4 4.50 9.36 -0.70
C TRP A 4 4.22 8.15 0.17
N VAL A 5 2.98 7.68 0.16
CA VAL A 5 2.63 6.38 0.72
C VAL A 5 2.40 5.42 -0.43
N ILE A 6 3.07 4.28 -0.41
CA ILE A 6 2.95 3.25 -1.45
C ILE A 6 2.59 1.93 -0.80
N THR A 7 1.44 1.39 -1.14
CA THR A 7 1.06 0.05 -0.69
C THR A 7 1.66 -1.00 -1.63
N GLY A 8 2.09 -2.13 -1.07
CA GLY A 8 2.71 -3.19 -1.87
C GLY A 8 4.08 -2.84 -2.44
N ALA A 9 4.87 -2.06 -1.70
CA ALA A 9 6.16 -1.54 -2.18
C ALA A 9 7.33 -2.53 -2.03
N ASN A 10 7.07 -3.77 -1.66
CA ASN A 10 8.12 -4.76 -1.40
C ASN A 10 8.63 -5.47 -2.65
N ARG A 11 7.93 -5.35 -3.76
CA ARG A 11 8.29 -6.00 -5.03
C ARG A 11 7.63 -5.31 -6.22
N GLY A 12 8.04 -5.69 -7.42
CA GLY A 12 7.40 -5.27 -8.67
C GLY A 12 7.36 -3.77 -8.87
N LEU A 13 6.25 -3.28 -9.40
CA LEU A 13 6.07 -1.85 -9.71
C LEU A 13 6.16 -0.97 -8.46
N GLY A 14 5.57 -1.40 -7.34
CA GLY A 14 5.62 -0.62 -6.10
C GLY A 14 7.03 -0.39 -5.60
N LEU A 15 7.87 -1.42 -5.64
CA LEU A 15 9.28 -1.30 -5.25
C LEU A 15 10.04 -0.37 -6.21
N GLU A 16 9.80 -0.49 -7.50
CA GLU A 16 10.46 0.37 -8.50
C GLU A 16 10.06 1.83 -8.34
N PHE A 17 8.77 2.10 -8.09
CA PHE A 17 8.33 3.45 -7.74
C PHE A 17 9.09 3.99 -6.53
N ALA A 18 9.17 3.19 -5.47
CA ALA A 18 9.86 3.60 -4.26
C ALA A 18 11.33 3.95 -4.54
N LYS A 19 12.03 3.08 -5.27
CA LYS A 19 13.44 3.31 -5.60
C LYS A 19 13.67 4.60 -6.39
N GLN A 20 12.85 4.83 -7.41
CA GLN A 20 12.99 6.03 -8.24
C GLN A 20 12.68 7.30 -7.46
N LEU A 21 11.61 7.29 -6.66
CA LEU A 21 11.24 8.45 -5.85
C LEU A 21 12.26 8.75 -4.77
N LEU A 22 12.82 7.71 -4.14
CA LEU A 22 13.90 7.89 -3.16
C LEU A 22 15.16 8.49 -3.80
N ALA A 23 15.48 8.07 -5.03
CA ALA A 23 16.61 8.62 -5.78
C ALA A 23 16.40 10.12 -6.09
N GLU A 24 15.16 10.57 -6.20
CA GLU A 24 14.81 11.98 -6.40
C GLU A 24 14.71 12.77 -5.09
N GLY A 25 14.92 12.12 -3.94
CA GLY A 25 14.93 12.78 -2.64
C GLY A 25 13.59 12.85 -1.91
N HIS A 26 12.59 12.12 -2.38
CA HIS A 26 11.29 12.04 -1.70
C HIS A 26 11.35 11.14 -0.46
N THR A 27 10.41 11.32 0.44
CA THR A 27 10.19 10.44 1.58
C THR A 27 9.12 9.42 1.23
N ILE A 28 9.37 8.15 1.52
CA ILE A 28 8.45 7.05 1.23
C ILE A 28 8.01 6.38 2.52
N ILE A 29 6.70 6.18 2.64
CA ILE A 29 6.12 5.28 3.63
C ILE A 29 5.57 4.08 2.87
N ALA A 30 6.17 2.92 3.10
CA ALA A 30 5.81 1.68 2.44
C ALA A 30 4.90 0.85 3.34
N GLY A 31 3.75 0.43 2.83
CA GLY A 31 2.87 -0.52 3.48
C GLY A 31 3.03 -1.88 2.84
N VAL A 32 3.51 -2.87 3.58
CA VAL A 32 3.76 -4.22 3.07
C VAL A 32 3.24 -5.27 4.05
N ARG A 33 2.81 -6.42 3.56
CA ARG A 33 2.27 -7.46 4.42
C ARG A 33 3.30 -8.05 5.38
N ASN A 34 4.53 -8.20 4.92
CA ASN A 34 5.61 -8.76 5.72
C ASN A 34 6.86 -7.89 5.64
N PRO A 35 6.98 -6.86 6.52
CA PRO A 35 8.14 -5.96 6.51
C PRO A 35 9.48 -6.69 6.71
N GLU A 36 9.49 -7.78 7.47
CA GLU A 36 10.70 -8.54 7.78
C GLU A 36 11.29 -9.22 6.55
N ALA A 37 10.47 -9.53 5.56
CA ALA A 37 10.91 -10.16 4.32
C ALA A 37 11.37 -9.14 3.26
N MET A 38 11.29 -7.86 3.54
CA MET A 38 11.69 -6.82 2.60
C MET A 38 13.19 -6.63 2.61
N ASP A 39 13.84 -6.87 1.46
CA ASP A 39 15.30 -6.80 1.34
C ASP A 39 15.83 -5.40 1.08
N PHE A 40 15.02 -4.53 0.51
CA PHE A 40 15.43 -3.17 0.18
C PHE A 40 15.20 -2.22 1.37
N HIS A 41 16.23 -1.45 1.71
CA HIS A 41 16.18 -0.47 2.79
C HIS A 41 16.75 0.87 2.32
N HIS A 42 16.25 1.96 2.88
CA HIS A 42 16.72 3.31 2.60
C HIS A 42 16.41 4.20 3.80
N GLU A 43 17.30 5.14 4.10
CA GLU A 43 17.13 6.02 5.27
C GLU A 43 15.89 6.93 5.20
N GLN A 44 15.42 7.25 3.98
CA GLN A 44 14.23 8.07 3.76
C GLN A 44 12.98 7.23 3.49
N MET A 45 13.03 5.93 3.73
CA MET A 45 11.90 5.03 3.61
C MET A 45 11.57 4.42 4.97
N ILE A 46 10.30 4.55 5.36
CA ILE A 46 9.76 3.90 6.55
C ILE A 46 8.85 2.77 6.08
N VAL A 47 9.01 1.59 6.66
CA VAL A 47 8.21 0.41 6.29
C VAL A 47 7.33 0.00 7.46
N TYR A 48 6.04 -0.10 7.21
CA TYR A 48 5.05 -0.58 8.18
C TYR A 48 4.29 -1.77 7.62
N GLN A 49 3.82 -2.62 8.52
CA GLN A 49 2.96 -3.74 8.15
C GLN A 49 1.61 -3.21 7.66
N LEU A 50 1.14 -3.76 6.54
CA LEU A 50 -0.17 -3.45 5.98
C LEU A 50 -0.71 -4.62 5.18
N ASP A 51 -1.88 -5.10 5.60
CA ASP A 51 -2.73 -6.00 4.82
C ASP A 51 -3.99 -5.23 4.45
N VAL A 52 -4.12 -4.85 3.20
CA VAL A 52 -5.25 -4.02 2.73
C VAL A 52 -6.59 -4.76 2.77
N ALA A 53 -6.57 -6.09 2.91
CA ALA A 53 -7.77 -6.90 3.06
C ALA A 53 -8.33 -6.87 4.50
N SER A 54 -7.57 -6.33 5.45
CA SER A 54 -7.93 -6.29 6.88
C SER A 54 -8.17 -4.87 7.34
N THR A 55 -9.38 -4.57 7.78
CA THR A 55 -9.73 -3.26 8.35
C THR A 55 -8.85 -2.92 9.55
N THR A 56 -8.62 -3.87 10.45
CA THR A 56 -7.76 -3.66 11.62
C THR A 56 -6.32 -3.34 11.23
N SER A 57 -5.77 -4.05 10.23
CA SER A 57 -4.42 -3.79 9.73
C SER A 57 -4.32 -2.38 9.14
N VAL A 58 -5.32 -1.96 8.36
CA VAL A 58 -5.35 -0.63 7.76
C VAL A 58 -5.43 0.46 8.84
N GLU A 59 -6.24 0.27 9.87
CA GLU A 59 -6.35 1.22 10.99
C GLU A 59 -5.03 1.35 11.74
N THR A 60 -4.35 0.24 12.01
CA THR A 60 -3.03 0.24 12.66
C THR A 60 -1.99 0.93 11.78
N PHE A 61 -2.00 0.63 10.49
CA PHE A 61 -1.12 1.29 9.52
C PHE A 61 -1.33 2.81 9.53
N ALA A 62 -2.58 3.25 9.50
CA ALA A 62 -2.90 4.68 9.52
C ALA A 62 -2.39 5.37 10.79
N LYS A 63 -2.50 4.73 11.96
CA LYS A 63 -1.95 5.25 13.21
C LYS A 63 -0.43 5.40 13.13
N ASN A 64 0.26 4.41 12.58
CA ASN A 64 1.71 4.45 12.39
C ASN A 64 2.11 5.59 11.45
N VAL A 65 1.40 5.75 10.34
CA VAL A 65 1.66 6.85 9.40
C VAL A 65 1.48 8.20 10.08
N LYS A 66 0.38 8.38 10.83
CA LYS A 66 0.10 9.63 11.55
C LYS A 66 1.17 9.97 12.58
N SER A 67 1.82 8.97 13.17
CA SER A 67 2.92 9.20 14.11
C SER A 67 4.23 9.59 13.42
N SER A 68 4.36 9.33 12.13
CA SER A 68 5.58 9.56 11.37
C SER A 68 5.56 10.87 10.59
N VAL A 69 4.39 11.27 10.08
CA VAL A 69 4.25 12.47 9.22
C VAL A 69 2.97 13.21 9.55
N SER A 70 2.97 14.53 9.31
CA SER A 70 1.78 15.38 9.52
C SER A 70 0.89 15.45 8.29
N SER A 71 1.42 15.16 7.11
CA SER A 71 0.67 15.17 5.85
C SER A 71 1.28 14.21 4.84
N ILE A 72 0.47 13.81 3.87
CA ILE A 72 0.86 12.97 2.74
C ILE A 72 0.53 13.74 1.47
N ASP A 73 1.49 13.82 0.55
CA ASP A 73 1.28 14.47 -0.74
C ASP A 73 0.64 13.53 -1.76
N VAL A 74 1.05 12.25 -1.75
CA VAL A 74 0.57 11.26 -2.72
C VAL A 74 0.36 9.91 -2.04
N LEU A 75 -0.77 9.28 -2.33
CA LEU A 75 -1.04 7.88 -1.98
C LEU A 75 -1.09 7.06 -3.27
N VAL A 76 -0.27 6.03 -3.34
CA VAL A 76 -0.28 5.07 -4.44
C VAL A 76 -0.85 3.74 -3.93
N ASN A 77 -2.09 3.45 -4.29
CA ASN A 77 -2.74 2.18 -4.01
C ASN A 77 -2.27 1.14 -5.02
N ASN A 78 -1.08 0.57 -4.75
CA ASN A 78 -0.45 -0.40 -5.63
C ASN A 78 -0.66 -1.86 -5.18
N ALA A 79 -0.92 -2.10 -3.90
CA ALA A 79 -1.16 -3.46 -3.41
C ALA A 79 -2.32 -4.11 -4.17
N GLY A 80 -2.07 -5.30 -4.69
CA GLY A 80 -3.05 -6.01 -5.48
C GLY A 80 -2.76 -7.50 -5.50
N ARG A 81 -3.72 -8.24 -6.00
CA ARG A 81 -3.64 -9.69 -6.06
C ARG A 81 -4.39 -10.18 -7.30
N MET A 82 -3.97 -11.31 -7.85
CA MET A 82 -4.58 -11.93 -9.00
C MET A 82 -4.84 -13.40 -8.71
N ASP A 83 -5.99 -13.87 -9.13
CA ASP A 83 -6.40 -15.27 -8.96
C ASP A 83 -6.25 -16.00 -10.30
N GLY A 84 -5.00 -16.33 -10.64
CA GLY A 84 -4.68 -17.08 -11.84
C GLY A 84 -4.83 -16.28 -13.14
N ARG A 85 -4.54 -16.95 -14.25
CA ARG A 85 -4.67 -16.40 -15.61
C ARG A 85 -5.37 -17.42 -16.49
N TRP A 86 -6.10 -16.94 -17.50
CA TRP A 86 -6.67 -17.81 -18.53
C TRP A 86 -7.60 -18.88 -17.97
N GLN A 87 -8.43 -18.51 -16.98
CA GLN A 87 -9.38 -19.43 -16.41
C GLN A 87 -10.66 -19.50 -17.27
N SER A 88 -11.19 -20.70 -17.46
CA SER A 88 -12.52 -20.86 -18.03
C SER A 88 -13.58 -20.55 -16.95
N LEU A 89 -14.81 -20.34 -17.37
CA LEU A 89 -15.91 -20.10 -16.44
C LEU A 89 -16.05 -21.21 -15.40
N GLU A 90 -15.85 -22.45 -15.79
CA GLU A 90 -15.96 -23.58 -14.87
C GLU A 90 -14.83 -23.65 -13.85
N GLU A 91 -13.67 -23.08 -14.14
CA GLU A 91 -12.49 -23.15 -13.29
C GLU A 91 -12.44 -22.06 -12.24
N VAL A 92 -13.15 -20.94 -12.47
CA VAL A 92 -13.10 -19.80 -11.55
C VAL A 92 -13.73 -20.17 -10.21
N ASP A 93 -12.99 -19.92 -9.12
CA ASP A 93 -13.49 -20.11 -7.76
C ASP A 93 -14.08 -18.78 -7.27
N PRO A 94 -15.41 -18.71 -7.05
CA PRO A 94 -16.04 -17.47 -6.57
C PRO A 94 -15.49 -16.98 -5.23
N GLU A 95 -15.08 -17.87 -4.34
CA GLU A 95 -14.49 -17.46 -3.05
C GLU A 95 -13.15 -16.78 -3.21
N LEU A 96 -12.31 -17.29 -4.11
CA LEU A 96 -11.05 -16.62 -4.43
C LEU A 96 -11.30 -15.29 -5.16
N SER A 97 -12.34 -15.22 -5.99
CA SER A 97 -12.73 -13.97 -6.65
C SER A 97 -13.15 -12.90 -5.64
N LEU A 98 -13.85 -13.29 -4.56
CA LEU A 98 -14.18 -12.38 -3.47
C LEU A 98 -12.92 -11.84 -2.79
N ASP A 99 -11.94 -12.69 -2.56
CA ASP A 99 -10.66 -12.26 -1.98
C ASP A 99 -9.94 -11.25 -2.88
N VAL A 100 -9.93 -11.50 -4.19
CA VAL A 100 -9.33 -10.59 -5.16
C VAL A 100 -10.03 -9.23 -5.13
N LEU A 101 -11.35 -9.21 -5.13
CA LEU A 101 -12.14 -7.98 -5.04
C LEU A 101 -11.91 -7.26 -3.71
N ASN A 102 -11.81 -8.00 -2.62
CA ASN A 102 -11.55 -7.42 -1.30
C ASN A 102 -10.19 -6.70 -1.27
N VAL A 103 -9.16 -7.30 -1.86
CA VAL A 103 -7.82 -6.70 -1.94
C VAL A 103 -7.79 -5.54 -2.94
N ASN A 104 -8.26 -5.78 -4.17
CA ASN A 104 -8.03 -4.86 -5.29
C ASN A 104 -9.04 -3.71 -5.36
N THR A 105 -10.22 -3.86 -4.78
CA THR A 105 -11.29 -2.86 -4.84
C THR A 105 -11.57 -2.25 -3.48
N ILE A 106 -11.86 -3.07 -2.49
CA ILE A 106 -12.19 -2.58 -1.15
C ILE A 106 -10.93 -2.15 -0.39
N GLY A 107 -9.80 -2.81 -0.65
CA GLY A 107 -8.51 -2.43 -0.04
C GLY A 107 -8.14 -0.98 -0.28
N PRO A 108 -8.10 -0.50 -1.54
CA PRO A 108 -7.86 0.91 -1.82
C PRO A 108 -8.85 1.86 -1.15
N LEU A 109 -10.12 1.48 -1.05
CA LEU A 109 -11.13 2.26 -0.34
C LEU A 109 -10.77 2.38 1.15
N ARG A 110 -10.44 1.27 1.82
CA ARG A 110 -10.05 1.28 3.23
C ARG A 110 -8.86 2.19 3.48
N VAL A 111 -7.81 2.05 2.68
CA VAL A 111 -6.57 2.82 2.83
C VAL A 111 -6.83 4.30 2.58
N SER A 112 -7.55 4.62 1.53
CA SER A 112 -7.87 6.01 1.19
C SER A 112 -8.71 6.68 2.28
N GLN A 113 -9.70 5.99 2.84
CA GLN A 113 -10.50 6.51 3.95
C GLN A 113 -9.65 6.73 5.20
N ALA A 114 -8.81 5.77 5.55
CA ALA A 114 -8.00 5.84 6.76
C ALA A 114 -6.95 6.95 6.72
N LEU A 115 -6.39 7.22 5.53
CA LEU A 115 -5.36 8.24 5.32
C LEU A 115 -5.92 9.59 4.84
N TRP A 116 -7.23 9.68 4.60
CA TRP A 116 -7.86 10.88 4.06
C TRP A 116 -7.52 12.17 4.82
N PRO A 117 -7.53 12.17 6.19
CA PRO A 117 -7.17 13.37 6.93
C PRO A 117 -5.78 13.90 6.64
N LEU A 118 -4.83 13.01 6.32
CA LEU A 118 -3.44 13.38 6.02
C LEU A 118 -3.29 13.83 4.55
N LEU A 119 -4.15 13.34 3.66
CA LEU A 119 -4.12 13.66 2.24
C LEU A 119 -4.70 15.03 1.90
N GLN A 120 -5.57 15.56 2.76
CA GLN A 120 -6.20 16.87 2.51
C GLN A 120 -5.22 18.04 2.61
N GLY A 121 -4.18 17.88 3.45
CA GLY A 121 -3.20 18.93 3.65
C GLY A 121 -3.77 20.25 4.14
N ASP A 122 -2.91 21.23 4.24
CA ASP A 122 -3.30 22.62 4.50
C ASP A 122 -3.66 23.28 3.18
N LYS A 123 -4.93 23.39 2.91
CA LYS A 123 -5.43 24.13 1.74
C LYS A 123 -5.87 25.52 2.13
#